data_7454098984e03f8a1eddf1d6017c51ed
#
_entry.id   7454098984e03f8a1eddf1d6017c51ed
#
_cell.length_a   1.000
_cell.length_b   1.000
_cell.length_c   1.000
_cell.angle_alpha   90.00
_cell.angle_beta   90.00
_cell.angle_gamma   90.00
#
_symmetry.space_group_name_H-M   'P 1'
#
loop_
_entity.id
_entity.type
_entity.pdbx_description
1 polymer ?
#
loop_
_entity_poly.entity_id
_entity_poly.type
_entity_poly.pdbx_seq_one_letter_code
_entity_poly.pdbx_strand_id
1 'polypeptide(L)'
;MKRIYKNTILSMAVFLPVLSQAQLVKMPMDVAQDGTTYEQVSMKSFKVNGALAPYCVPGAKGKAWRLDGYSSYLQAQIDPTVLAGKKQLTFSLWVAPESYPMMKLDQDGEWFTTMLGNVKLDDNNTISGDKGFAFQLGSRGSYKFICYVAGWQVKCEPEAKLSRYQWNHLVATVDGVNRKVTLYNNGESVASKTCTKGEITPGGSTLYVGKSYVEDKVDVFYLNTYNGLLDDFEIYDGIRTDVLKEKAENAPVLTYSPERYAGDILRPSFHGMPTAGWTNETHGATYYNGKYHVFFQKNPNGPYMSRLNWGHIVSDNLYKWEEDPTAISPEEWYDKKGCWSGCVFTD
;
A
#
# COMPACT_ATOMS: atom_id res chain seq x y z
N MET A 1 47.47 62.52 13.55
CA MET A 1 46.51 61.87 12.71
C MET A 1 46.93 60.41 12.51
N LYS A 2 46.31 59.43 13.24
CA LYS A 2 46.57 58.02 13.07
C LYS A 2 45.42 57.41 12.22
N ARG A 3 45.71 56.90 11.01
CA ARG A 3 44.79 56.16 10.17
C ARG A 3 44.67 54.74 10.66
N ILE A 4 43.46 54.35 11.06
CA ILE A 4 43.10 52.97 11.40
C ILE A 4 42.62 52.29 10.11
N TYR A 5 43.37 51.29 9.63
CA TYR A 5 42.91 50.42 8.55
C TYR A 5 41.99 49.37 9.16
N LYS A 6 40.71 49.34 8.78
CA LYS A 6 39.79 48.25 9.04
C LYS A 6 40.02 47.15 8.00
N ASN A 7 40.58 46.05 8.40
CA ASN A 7 40.60 44.82 7.60
C ASN A 7 39.20 44.21 7.60
N THR A 8 38.51 44.27 6.47
CA THR A 8 37.27 43.54 6.22
C THR A 8 37.65 42.14 5.75
N ILE A 9 37.49 41.13 6.62
CA ILE A 9 37.62 39.71 6.23
C ILE A 9 36.33 39.35 5.48
N LEU A 10 36.43 39.20 4.16
CA LEU A 10 35.36 38.66 3.31
C LEU A 10 35.34 37.13 3.50
N SER A 11 34.43 36.60 4.30
CA SER A 11 34.23 35.19 4.38
C SER A 11 33.54 34.66 3.10
N MET A 12 34.32 34.04 2.26
CA MET A 12 33.80 33.30 1.10
C MET A 12 33.07 32.04 1.62
N ALA A 13 31.74 32.11 1.67
CA ALA A 13 30.93 30.93 1.86
C ALA A 13 31.09 30.02 0.61
N VAL A 14 31.84 28.94 0.77
CA VAL A 14 31.90 27.88 -0.26
C VAL A 14 30.54 27.19 -0.26
N PHE A 15 29.67 27.59 -1.19
CA PHE A 15 28.50 26.78 -1.54
C PHE A 15 29.01 25.52 -2.25
N LEU A 16 29.16 24.44 -1.49
CA LEU A 16 29.23 23.12 -2.09
C LEU A 16 27.88 22.87 -2.76
N PRO A 17 27.82 22.56 -4.07
CA PRO A 17 26.58 22.15 -4.68
C PRO A 17 26.13 20.89 -3.95
N VAL A 18 25.00 20.93 -3.27
CA VAL A 18 24.28 19.72 -2.87
C VAL A 18 23.93 19.06 -4.20
N LEU A 19 24.65 18.02 -4.57
CA LEU A 19 24.31 17.16 -5.69
C LEU A 19 22.90 16.65 -5.41
N SER A 20 21.92 17.25 -6.05
CA SER A 20 20.54 16.79 -6.01
C SER A 20 20.54 15.37 -6.57
N GLN A 21 20.36 14.39 -5.67
CA GLN A 21 20.27 13.00 -6.07
C GLN A 21 19.09 12.87 -7.02
N ALA A 22 19.32 12.32 -8.20
CA ALA A 22 18.31 12.29 -9.24
C ALA A 22 17.12 11.39 -8.84
N GLN A 23 15.93 11.89 -9.04
CA GLN A 23 14.72 11.07 -8.99
C GLN A 23 14.68 10.21 -10.24
N LEU A 24 14.60 8.90 -10.08
CA LEU A 24 14.64 7.91 -11.16
C LEU A 24 13.24 7.50 -11.62
N VAL A 25 12.29 7.45 -10.68
CA VAL A 25 10.89 7.12 -10.94
C VAL A 25 10.02 7.99 -10.05
N LYS A 26 8.92 8.50 -10.58
CA LYS A 26 7.88 9.19 -9.82
C LYS A 26 6.48 8.87 -10.34
N MET A 27 5.72 8.16 -9.56
CA MET A 27 4.31 7.84 -9.82
C MET A 27 3.45 8.45 -8.70
N PRO A 28 2.86 9.63 -8.91
CA PRO A 28 2.07 10.32 -7.89
C PRO A 28 0.74 9.62 -7.57
N MET A 29 0.38 8.56 -8.31
CA MET A 29 -0.89 7.83 -8.17
C MET A 29 -2.14 8.69 -8.40
N ASP A 30 -1.99 9.89 -8.92
CA ASP A 30 -3.09 10.70 -9.43
C ASP A 30 -3.64 10.07 -10.71
N VAL A 31 -4.93 9.77 -10.74
CA VAL A 31 -5.59 9.19 -11.91
C VAL A 31 -6.49 10.23 -12.53
N ALA A 32 -6.39 10.41 -13.85
CA ALA A 32 -7.32 11.22 -14.59
C ALA A 32 -8.71 10.54 -14.69
N GLN A 33 -9.73 11.28 -15.03
CA GLN A 33 -11.12 10.77 -15.14
C GLN A 33 -11.27 9.59 -16.11
N ASP A 34 -10.38 9.47 -17.10
CA ASP A 34 -10.36 8.36 -18.07
C ASP A 34 -9.63 7.11 -17.54
N GLY A 35 -9.18 7.12 -16.29
CA GLY A 35 -8.42 6.03 -15.69
C GLY A 35 -6.94 5.98 -16.06
N THR A 36 -6.39 7.06 -16.60
CA THR A 36 -4.99 7.16 -16.98
C THR A 36 -4.16 7.76 -15.84
N THR A 37 -3.01 7.18 -15.55
CA THR A 37 -1.98 7.70 -14.64
C THR A 37 -0.67 7.88 -15.35
N TYR A 38 0.28 8.57 -14.72
CA TYR A 38 1.55 8.93 -15.33
C TYR A 38 2.73 8.58 -14.43
N GLU A 39 3.81 8.11 -15.05
CA GLU A 39 5.15 8.15 -14.48
C GLU A 39 5.82 9.45 -14.96
N GLN A 40 6.14 10.33 -14.02
CA GLN A 40 6.47 11.72 -14.33
C GLN A 40 7.90 11.92 -14.85
N VAL A 41 8.86 11.04 -14.52
CA VAL A 41 10.26 11.17 -14.98
C VAL A 41 10.39 10.75 -16.44
N SER A 42 9.81 9.61 -16.82
CA SER A 42 9.82 9.12 -18.21
C SER A 42 8.67 9.65 -19.07
N MET A 43 7.71 10.38 -18.47
CA MET A 43 6.51 10.91 -19.10
C MET A 43 5.63 9.82 -19.75
N LYS A 44 5.66 8.60 -19.22
CA LYS A 44 4.82 7.50 -19.69
C LYS A 44 3.45 7.52 -19.02
N SER A 45 2.42 7.19 -19.79
CA SER A 45 1.06 7.03 -19.31
C SER A 45 0.67 5.55 -19.23
N PHE A 46 -0.16 5.21 -18.24
CA PHE A 46 -0.63 3.85 -18.01
C PHE A 46 -2.12 3.86 -17.69
N LYS A 47 -2.83 2.80 -18.08
CA LYS A 47 -4.23 2.62 -17.70
C LYS A 47 -4.36 1.73 -16.48
N VAL A 48 -5.12 2.19 -15.49
CA VAL A 48 -5.46 1.40 -14.31
C VAL A 48 -6.55 0.41 -14.69
N ASN A 49 -6.36 -0.87 -14.33
CA ASN A 49 -7.35 -1.90 -14.52
C ASN A 49 -8.35 -1.87 -13.36
N GLY A 50 -9.59 -2.31 -13.61
CA GLY A 50 -10.62 -2.42 -12.59
C GLY A 50 -11.97 -2.80 -13.18
N ALA A 51 -12.83 -3.40 -12.37
CA ALA A 51 -14.23 -3.72 -12.76
C ALA A 51 -15.08 -2.45 -12.91
N LEU A 52 -14.75 -1.41 -12.16
CA LEU A 52 -15.33 -0.08 -12.22
C LEU A 52 -14.26 0.95 -12.57
N ALA A 53 -14.71 2.16 -12.93
CA ALA A 53 -13.80 3.28 -13.13
C ALA A 53 -12.88 3.46 -11.90
N PRO A 54 -11.59 3.75 -12.09
CA PRO A 54 -10.66 4.01 -11.00
C PRO A 54 -11.20 5.06 -10.04
N TYR A 55 -11.00 4.82 -8.75
CA TYR A 55 -11.49 5.69 -7.69
C TYR A 55 -10.31 6.36 -6.99
N CYS A 56 -10.30 7.69 -7.02
CA CYS A 56 -9.31 8.51 -6.35
C CYS A 56 -9.96 9.30 -5.22
N VAL A 57 -9.22 9.41 -4.13
CA VAL A 57 -9.58 10.16 -2.92
C VAL A 57 -8.46 11.13 -2.58
N PRO A 58 -8.65 12.09 -1.65
CA PRO A 58 -7.53 12.85 -1.11
C PRO A 58 -6.43 11.92 -0.58
N GLY A 59 -5.20 12.13 -1.02
CA GLY A 59 -4.05 11.28 -0.74
C GLY A 59 -3.22 11.74 0.45
N ALA A 60 -2.18 10.99 0.75
CA ALA A 60 -1.10 11.47 1.60
C ALA A 60 -0.47 12.71 0.97
N LYS A 61 -0.43 12.75 -0.35
CA LYS A 61 -0.12 13.94 -1.16
C LYS A 61 -1.08 13.99 -2.35
N GLY A 62 -1.64 15.16 -2.64
CA GLY A 62 -2.56 15.28 -3.77
C GLY A 62 -3.72 14.27 -3.71
N LYS A 63 -3.70 13.26 -4.57
CA LYS A 63 -4.71 12.19 -4.65
C LYS A 63 -4.07 10.81 -4.58
N ALA A 64 -4.76 9.89 -3.92
CA ALA A 64 -4.39 8.48 -3.83
C ALA A 64 -5.35 7.58 -4.62
N TRP A 65 -4.86 6.43 -5.08
CA TRP A 65 -5.70 5.37 -5.60
C TRP A 65 -6.36 4.59 -4.50
N ARG A 66 -7.67 4.40 -4.61
CA ARG A 66 -8.44 3.47 -3.82
C ARG A 66 -8.59 2.16 -4.60
N LEU A 67 -7.83 1.14 -4.21
CA LEU A 67 -7.88 -0.20 -4.76
C LEU A 67 -8.87 -1.06 -3.98
N ASP A 68 -9.62 -1.91 -4.70
CA ASP A 68 -10.80 -2.62 -4.18
C ASP A 68 -10.51 -4.02 -3.60
N GLY A 69 -9.27 -4.52 -3.74
CA GLY A 69 -8.88 -5.83 -3.23
C GLY A 69 -9.20 -7.03 -4.11
N TYR A 70 -9.79 -6.84 -5.31
CA TYR A 70 -10.13 -7.95 -6.21
C TYR A 70 -10.09 -7.63 -7.70
N SER A 71 -10.22 -6.38 -8.10
CA SER A 71 -10.26 -6.03 -9.52
C SER A 71 -9.34 -4.89 -9.93
N SER A 72 -9.06 -3.95 -9.02
CA SER A 72 -8.29 -2.75 -9.33
C SER A 72 -6.80 -2.98 -9.15
N TYR A 73 -6.03 -2.76 -10.19
CA TYR A 73 -4.56 -2.88 -10.18
C TYR A 73 -3.94 -2.18 -11.39
N LEU A 74 -2.62 -2.04 -11.38
CA LEU A 74 -1.86 -1.56 -12.53
C LEU A 74 -0.70 -2.51 -12.86
N GLN A 75 -0.46 -2.70 -14.15
CA GLN A 75 0.76 -3.28 -14.71
C GLN A 75 1.40 -2.22 -15.61
N ALA A 76 2.41 -1.53 -15.09
CA ALA A 76 3.12 -0.49 -15.80
C ALA A 76 4.42 -1.03 -16.42
N GLN A 77 4.72 -0.62 -17.66
CA GLN A 77 6.00 -0.93 -18.28
C GLN A 77 7.01 0.16 -17.94
N ILE A 78 7.92 -0.14 -17.03
CA ILE A 78 9.05 0.72 -16.67
C ILE A 78 10.33 0.26 -17.39
N ASP A 79 11.30 1.15 -17.49
CA ASP A 79 12.63 0.78 -17.96
C ASP A 79 13.47 0.27 -16.78
N PRO A 80 13.76 -1.02 -16.67
CA PRO A 80 14.53 -1.54 -15.54
C PRO A 80 15.99 -1.08 -15.57
N THR A 81 16.49 -0.57 -16.70
CA THR A 81 17.88 -0.10 -16.81
C THR A 81 18.15 1.15 -15.98
N VAL A 82 17.10 1.91 -15.57
CA VAL A 82 17.26 3.04 -14.66
C VAL A 82 17.84 2.63 -13.28
N LEU A 83 17.72 1.35 -12.93
CA LEU A 83 18.28 0.79 -11.70
C LEU A 83 19.63 0.11 -11.91
N ALA A 84 20.03 -0.13 -13.17
CA ALA A 84 21.28 -0.84 -13.49
C ALA A 84 22.50 -0.03 -13.07
N GLY A 85 23.53 -0.70 -12.54
CA GLY A 85 24.76 -0.07 -12.10
C GLY A 85 24.65 0.72 -10.78
N LYS A 86 23.46 0.83 -10.21
CA LYS A 86 23.23 1.57 -8.96
C LYS A 86 23.62 0.73 -7.74
N LYS A 87 24.36 1.33 -6.84
CA LYS A 87 24.78 0.70 -5.57
C LYS A 87 24.00 1.24 -4.36
N GLN A 88 23.37 2.39 -4.53
CA GLN A 88 22.57 3.03 -3.49
C GLN A 88 21.26 3.53 -4.09
N LEU A 89 20.14 3.14 -3.52
CA LEU A 89 18.80 3.59 -3.90
C LEU A 89 17.95 3.86 -2.67
N THR A 90 16.99 4.75 -2.84
CA THR A 90 15.89 4.94 -1.89
C THR A 90 14.57 4.75 -2.61
N PHE A 91 13.71 3.92 -2.05
CA PHE A 91 12.35 3.65 -2.49
C PHE A 91 11.38 4.26 -1.47
N SER A 92 10.37 4.95 -1.91
CA SER A 92 9.34 5.59 -1.08
C SER A 92 7.96 5.23 -1.60
N LEU A 93 7.03 4.89 -0.70
CA LEU A 93 5.65 4.54 -1.03
C LEU A 93 4.74 4.85 0.16
N TRP A 94 3.63 5.56 -0.09
CA TRP A 94 2.56 5.74 0.89
C TRP A 94 1.48 4.67 0.72
N VAL A 95 1.08 4.05 1.82
CA VAL A 95 0.02 3.02 1.81
C VAL A 95 -0.91 3.19 2.99
N ALA A 96 -2.21 2.97 2.77
CA ALA A 96 -3.20 2.87 3.84
C ALA A 96 -4.10 1.66 3.59
N PRO A 97 -3.79 0.48 4.16
CA PRO A 97 -4.61 -0.71 3.99
C PRO A 97 -5.97 -0.56 4.68
N GLU A 98 -7.05 -0.97 4.03
CA GLU A 98 -8.34 -1.20 4.68
C GLU A 98 -8.37 -2.59 5.33
N SER A 99 -7.88 -3.57 4.61
CA SER A 99 -7.83 -4.96 5.04
C SER A 99 -6.54 -5.63 4.60
N TYR A 100 -6.27 -6.79 5.20
CA TYR A 100 -5.16 -7.62 4.76
C TYR A 100 -5.58 -8.54 3.62
N PRO A 101 -4.63 -8.95 2.74
CA PRO A 101 -4.93 -9.78 1.58
C PRO A 101 -5.65 -11.07 1.95
N MET A 102 -6.52 -11.52 1.07
CA MET A 102 -7.18 -12.82 1.23
C MET A 102 -6.21 -13.97 0.96
N MET A 103 -6.47 -15.07 1.63
CA MET A 103 -5.82 -16.36 1.41
C MET A 103 -6.88 -17.44 1.19
N LYS A 104 -6.51 -18.52 0.56
CA LYS A 104 -7.40 -19.69 0.46
C LYS A 104 -7.64 -20.29 1.84
N LEU A 105 -8.87 -20.69 2.12
CA LEU A 105 -9.29 -21.20 3.43
C LEU A 105 -8.61 -22.52 3.83
N ASP A 106 -8.17 -23.29 2.86
CA ASP A 106 -7.56 -24.62 3.03
C ASP A 106 -6.03 -24.60 3.13
N GLN A 107 -5.43 -23.41 3.06
CA GLN A 107 -3.98 -23.27 3.08
C GLN A 107 -3.46 -22.79 4.43
N ASP A 108 -2.36 -23.40 4.85
CA ASP A 108 -1.59 -22.97 6.00
C ASP A 108 -0.46 -22.02 5.55
N GLY A 109 -0.08 -21.12 6.44
CA GLY A 109 0.95 -20.13 6.17
C GLY A 109 0.39 -18.74 5.87
N GLU A 110 1.29 -17.79 5.67
CA GLU A 110 0.92 -16.42 5.37
C GLU A 110 1.13 -16.14 3.88
N TRP A 111 0.12 -15.57 3.26
CA TRP A 111 0.13 -15.18 1.86
C TRP A 111 0.47 -13.72 1.73
N PHE A 112 1.23 -13.39 0.69
CA PHE A 112 1.65 -12.03 0.42
C PHE A 112 1.08 -11.54 -0.90
N THR A 113 0.51 -10.34 -0.88
CA THR A 113 0.28 -9.55 -2.08
C THR A 113 1.41 -8.56 -2.29
N THR A 114 1.65 -8.19 -3.54
CA THR A 114 2.56 -7.09 -3.88
C THR A 114 1.78 -5.78 -3.87
N MET A 115 2.10 -4.90 -2.92
CA MET A 115 1.59 -3.52 -2.93
C MET A 115 2.17 -2.78 -4.13
N LEU A 116 3.49 -2.89 -4.32
CA LEU A 116 4.19 -2.37 -5.48
C LEU A 116 5.55 -3.07 -5.65
N GLY A 117 5.91 -3.46 -6.89
CA GLY A 117 7.20 -4.06 -7.18
C GLY A 117 7.31 -4.64 -8.58
N ASN A 118 8.52 -5.05 -8.95
CA ASN A 118 8.81 -5.66 -10.25
C ASN A 118 9.47 -7.05 -10.14
N VAL A 119 9.32 -7.69 -8.97
CA VAL A 119 9.76 -9.08 -8.79
C VAL A 119 8.83 -10.01 -9.56
N LYS A 120 9.41 -10.87 -10.38
CA LYS A 120 8.70 -11.90 -11.11
C LYS A 120 8.83 -13.24 -10.38
N LEU A 121 7.70 -13.86 -10.06
CA LEU A 121 7.62 -15.19 -9.48
C LEU A 121 7.17 -16.20 -10.53
N ASP A 122 7.62 -17.43 -10.44
CA ASP A 122 7.12 -18.55 -11.24
C ASP A 122 5.87 -19.20 -10.59
N ASP A 123 5.31 -20.21 -11.25
CA ASP A 123 4.11 -20.91 -10.83
C ASP A 123 4.25 -21.61 -9.46
N ASN A 124 5.48 -21.82 -8.99
CA ASN A 124 5.78 -22.40 -7.67
C ASN A 124 6.04 -21.33 -6.60
N ASN A 125 5.69 -20.09 -6.87
CA ASN A 125 6.00 -18.93 -6.03
C ASN A 125 7.51 -18.73 -5.78
N THR A 126 8.33 -19.30 -6.67
CA THR A 126 9.79 -19.14 -6.68
C THR A 126 10.14 -17.97 -7.59
N ILE A 127 11.14 -17.19 -7.21
CA ILE A 127 11.56 -16.05 -8.02
C ILE A 127 12.29 -16.53 -9.26
N SER A 128 11.69 -16.23 -10.42
CA SER A 128 12.24 -16.58 -11.73
C SER A 128 12.64 -15.33 -12.52
N GLY A 129 13.70 -15.46 -13.30
CA GLY A 129 14.18 -14.38 -14.17
C GLY A 129 14.82 -13.22 -13.44
N ASP A 130 14.56 -12.01 -13.92
CA ASP A 130 15.06 -10.76 -13.32
C ASP A 130 14.52 -10.56 -11.92
N LYS A 131 15.38 -10.13 -11.01
CA LYS A 131 15.10 -10.24 -9.57
C LYS A 131 14.31 -9.05 -9.02
N GLY A 132 14.81 -7.82 -9.05
CA GLY A 132 14.07 -6.62 -8.73
C GLY A 132 13.80 -6.33 -7.25
N PHE A 133 12.69 -5.66 -6.99
CA PHE A 133 12.25 -5.25 -5.67
C PHE A 133 10.73 -5.39 -5.49
N ALA A 134 10.27 -5.47 -4.25
CA ALA A 134 8.84 -5.42 -3.92
C ALA A 134 8.58 -4.95 -2.49
N PHE A 135 7.53 -4.14 -2.31
CA PHE A 135 6.82 -3.96 -1.06
C PHE A 135 5.67 -4.96 -1.03
N GLN A 136 5.61 -5.80 -0.01
CA GLN A 136 4.61 -6.85 0.12
C GLN A 136 3.85 -6.75 1.44
N LEU A 137 2.56 -7.11 1.41
CA LEU A 137 1.67 -7.18 2.56
C LEU A 137 1.15 -8.60 2.71
N GLY A 138 1.26 -9.15 3.91
CA GLY A 138 0.82 -10.48 4.27
C GLY A 138 -0.63 -10.54 4.72
N SER A 139 -1.22 -11.72 4.61
CA SER A 139 -2.63 -11.97 4.94
C SER A 139 -2.98 -11.84 6.43
N ARG A 140 -1.99 -11.68 7.30
CA ARG A 140 -2.15 -11.41 8.73
C ARG A 140 -1.51 -10.09 9.17
N GLY A 141 -1.14 -9.25 8.19
CA GLY A 141 -0.62 -7.92 8.42
C GLY A 141 0.89 -7.82 8.50
N SER A 142 1.64 -8.93 8.42
CA SER A 142 3.08 -8.82 8.23
C SER A 142 3.38 -8.06 6.94
N TYR A 143 4.49 -7.37 6.89
CA TYR A 143 4.90 -6.66 5.67
C TYR A 143 6.40 -6.72 5.51
N LYS A 144 6.85 -6.57 4.27
CA LYS A 144 8.27 -6.64 3.98
C LYS A 144 8.66 -5.85 2.75
N PHE A 145 9.91 -5.45 2.73
CA PHE A 145 10.60 -5.01 1.53
C PHE A 145 11.59 -6.09 1.08
N ILE A 146 11.52 -6.47 -0.18
CA ILE A 146 12.44 -7.41 -0.83
C ILE A 146 13.21 -6.67 -1.90
N CYS A 147 14.52 -6.90 -1.97
CA CYS A 147 15.35 -6.47 -3.09
C CYS A 147 16.48 -7.47 -3.33
N TYR A 148 17.21 -7.26 -4.41
CA TYR A 148 18.37 -8.08 -4.76
C TYR A 148 19.61 -7.19 -4.91
N VAL A 149 20.70 -7.57 -4.22
CA VAL A 149 21.99 -6.90 -4.29
C VAL A 149 23.05 -7.92 -4.71
N ALA A 150 23.77 -7.64 -5.79
CA ALA A 150 24.73 -8.56 -6.42
C ALA A 150 24.12 -9.96 -6.66
N GLY A 151 22.84 -10.03 -7.06
CA GLY A 151 22.12 -11.26 -7.34
C GLY A 151 21.57 -11.99 -6.11
N TRP A 152 21.81 -11.52 -4.87
CA TRP A 152 21.34 -12.15 -3.64
C TRP A 152 20.15 -11.43 -3.07
N GLN A 153 19.15 -12.20 -2.65
CA GLN A 153 17.94 -11.65 -2.02
C GLN A 153 18.25 -11.08 -0.63
N VAL A 154 17.66 -9.93 -0.39
CA VAL A 154 17.60 -9.30 0.94
C VAL A 154 16.12 -9.06 1.27
N LYS A 155 15.69 -9.53 2.45
CA LYS A 155 14.33 -9.38 2.94
C LYS A 155 14.36 -8.62 4.26
N CYS A 156 13.80 -7.42 4.29
CA CYS A 156 13.55 -6.65 5.49
C CYS A 156 12.07 -6.81 5.87
N GLU A 157 11.82 -7.48 7.00
CA GLU A 157 10.49 -7.82 7.52
C GLU A 157 10.46 -7.43 9.00
N PRO A 158 9.64 -6.44 9.39
CA PRO A 158 9.45 -6.07 10.79
C PRO A 158 8.64 -7.13 11.55
N GLU A 159 8.75 -7.11 12.89
CA GLU A 159 7.91 -7.92 13.77
C GLU A 159 6.48 -7.36 13.89
N ALA A 160 6.35 -6.03 13.83
CA ALA A 160 5.06 -5.35 13.91
C ALA A 160 4.23 -5.54 12.63
N LYS A 161 2.91 -5.63 12.78
CA LYS A 161 1.97 -5.61 11.66
C LYS A 161 1.88 -4.22 11.04
N LEU A 162 1.59 -4.15 9.74
CA LEU A 162 1.28 -2.89 9.06
C LEU A 162 -0.09 -2.39 9.52
N SER A 163 -0.15 -1.16 10.01
CA SER A 163 -1.38 -0.62 10.56
C SER A 163 -2.43 -0.36 9.49
N ARG A 164 -3.68 -0.78 9.73
CA ARG A 164 -4.84 -0.49 8.88
C ARG A 164 -5.46 0.87 9.22
N TYR A 165 -6.22 1.43 8.29
CA TYR A 165 -6.99 2.67 8.43
C TYR A 165 -6.15 3.91 8.74
N GLN A 166 -4.85 3.86 8.50
CA GLN A 166 -3.97 5.02 8.63
C GLN A 166 -2.86 4.98 7.59
N TRP A 167 -2.28 6.14 7.31
CA TRP A 167 -1.14 6.21 6.42
C TRP A 167 0.11 5.60 7.05
N ASN A 168 0.76 4.76 6.27
CA ASN A 168 2.08 4.22 6.51
C ASN A 168 3.00 4.71 5.39
N HIS A 169 4.01 5.48 5.73
CA HIS A 169 5.05 5.88 4.79
C HIS A 169 6.17 4.85 4.83
N LEU A 170 6.18 3.96 3.85
CA LEU A 170 7.18 2.92 3.71
C LEU A 170 8.35 3.45 2.88
N VAL A 171 9.52 3.55 3.50
CA VAL A 171 10.76 3.92 2.82
C VAL A 171 11.77 2.81 2.97
N ALA A 172 12.35 2.36 1.86
CA ALA A 172 13.42 1.38 1.88
C ALA A 172 14.71 2.01 1.32
N THR A 173 15.79 1.96 2.10
CA THR A 173 17.11 2.34 1.62
C THR A 173 17.94 1.09 1.35
N VAL A 174 18.52 1.00 0.14
CA VAL A 174 19.40 -0.08 -0.28
C VAL A 174 20.80 0.48 -0.46
N ASP A 175 21.72 0.11 0.41
CA ASP A 175 23.12 0.56 0.39
C ASP A 175 24.06 -0.63 0.18
N GLY A 176 24.31 -0.93 -1.09
CA GLY A 176 25.25 -1.97 -1.49
C GLY A 176 26.73 -1.58 -1.32
N VAL A 177 27.04 -0.32 -1.01
CA VAL A 177 28.38 0.14 -0.64
C VAL A 177 28.69 -0.24 0.80
N ASN A 178 27.78 0.14 1.73
CA ASN A 178 27.91 -0.11 3.16
C ASN A 178 27.26 -1.44 3.58
N ARG A 179 26.74 -2.22 2.65
CA ARG A 179 26.18 -3.56 2.84
C ARG A 179 24.96 -3.58 3.77
N LYS A 180 24.06 -2.61 3.61
CA LYS A 180 22.91 -2.45 4.49
C LYS A 180 21.64 -2.15 3.70
N VAL A 181 20.55 -2.87 4.01
CA VAL A 181 19.19 -2.54 3.57
C VAL A 181 18.36 -2.23 4.80
N THR A 182 17.64 -1.11 4.79
CA THR A 182 16.81 -0.70 5.93
C THR A 182 15.43 -0.34 5.44
N LEU A 183 14.41 -0.87 6.11
CA LEU A 183 13.02 -0.50 5.93
C LEU A 183 12.61 0.44 7.07
N TYR A 184 11.95 1.53 6.68
CA TYR A 184 11.38 2.52 7.59
C TYR A 184 9.86 2.53 7.42
N ASN A 185 9.14 2.83 8.48
CA ASN A 185 7.72 3.15 8.46
C ASN A 185 7.50 4.45 9.26
N ASN A 186 6.87 5.44 8.64
CA ASN A 186 6.62 6.77 9.21
C ASN A 186 7.89 7.43 9.79
N GLY A 187 9.02 7.22 9.12
CA GLY A 187 10.32 7.79 9.48
C GLY A 187 11.14 6.99 10.49
N GLU A 188 10.56 5.96 11.11
CA GLU A 188 11.24 5.10 12.06
C GLU A 188 11.81 3.85 11.37
N SER A 189 13.03 3.46 11.72
CA SER A 189 13.65 2.23 11.22
C SER A 189 13.00 1.01 11.89
N VAL A 190 12.27 0.22 11.09
CA VAL A 190 11.50 -0.94 11.60
C VAL A 190 12.16 -2.28 11.32
N ALA A 191 13.03 -2.36 10.31
CA ALA A 191 13.83 -3.56 10.02
C ALA A 191 15.12 -3.18 9.29
N SER A 192 16.20 -3.92 9.57
CA SER A 192 17.46 -3.75 8.85
C SER A 192 18.14 -5.10 8.64
N LYS A 193 18.76 -5.27 7.48
CA LYS A 193 19.51 -6.50 7.12
C LYS A 193 20.83 -6.15 6.45
N THR A 194 21.84 -6.98 6.70
CA THR A 194 23.10 -6.94 5.97
C THR A 194 22.90 -7.53 4.58
N CYS A 195 23.46 -6.90 3.56
CA CYS A 195 23.48 -7.41 2.18
C CYS A 195 24.91 -7.68 1.67
N THR A 196 25.00 -8.31 0.50
CA THR A 196 26.26 -8.42 -0.23
C THR A 196 26.69 -7.05 -0.74
N LYS A 197 28.00 -6.78 -0.77
CA LYS A 197 28.53 -5.56 -1.40
C LYS A 197 28.33 -5.64 -2.91
N GLY A 198 27.73 -4.62 -3.52
CA GLY A 198 27.54 -4.61 -4.94
C GLY A 198 26.42 -3.72 -5.43
N GLU A 199 26.04 -3.95 -6.67
CA GLU A 199 24.98 -3.23 -7.35
C GLU A 199 23.61 -3.86 -7.05
N ILE A 200 22.59 -3.04 -7.12
CA ILE A 200 21.21 -3.50 -7.05
C ILE A 200 20.89 -4.24 -8.34
N THR A 201 20.35 -5.45 -8.20
CA THR A 201 19.97 -6.26 -9.37
C THR A 201 18.61 -5.79 -9.86
N PRO A 202 18.51 -5.24 -11.08
CA PRO A 202 17.23 -4.80 -11.65
C PRO A 202 16.24 -5.95 -11.74
N GLY A 203 14.96 -5.61 -11.69
CA GLY A 203 13.86 -6.55 -11.93
C GLY A 203 13.43 -6.61 -13.39
N GLY A 204 12.26 -7.18 -13.60
CA GLY A 204 11.59 -7.14 -14.91
C GLY A 204 11.12 -5.74 -15.28
N SER A 205 10.73 -5.59 -16.53
CA SER A 205 10.17 -4.33 -17.07
C SER A 205 8.75 -4.04 -16.58
N THR A 206 8.04 -5.04 -16.03
CA THR A 206 6.69 -4.85 -15.54
C THR A 206 6.69 -4.51 -14.06
N LEU A 207 6.19 -3.32 -13.73
CA LEU A 207 5.88 -2.91 -12.38
C LEU A 207 4.44 -3.31 -12.06
N TYR A 208 4.26 -4.12 -11.03
CA TYR A 208 2.97 -4.53 -10.51
C TYR A 208 2.59 -3.60 -9.36
N VAL A 209 1.38 -3.04 -9.41
CA VAL A 209 0.84 -2.13 -8.39
C VAL A 209 -0.51 -2.67 -7.94
N GLY A 210 -0.63 -2.98 -6.66
CA GLY A 210 -1.85 -3.52 -6.07
C GLY A 210 -2.16 -4.98 -6.39
N LYS A 211 -1.25 -5.70 -7.04
CA LYS A 211 -1.43 -7.09 -7.44
C LYS A 211 -0.10 -7.83 -7.46
N SER A 212 -0.12 -9.11 -7.08
CA SER A 212 1.04 -9.99 -7.26
C SER A 212 1.18 -10.46 -8.71
N TYR A 213 2.40 -10.84 -9.09
CA TYR A 213 2.67 -11.43 -10.40
C TYR A 213 1.90 -12.73 -10.61
N VAL A 214 1.92 -13.63 -9.59
CA VAL A 214 1.15 -14.88 -9.63
C VAL A 214 -0.31 -14.55 -9.39
N GLU A 215 -1.15 -15.01 -10.31
CA GLU A 215 -2.59 -14.87 -10.20
C GLU A 215 -3.16 -16.03 -9.40
N ASP A 216 -3.84 -15.70 -8.32
CA ASP A 216 -4.69 -16.64 -7.60
C ASP A 216 -6.11 -16.13 -7.61
N LYS A 217 -7.07 -17.02 -7.85
CA LYS A 217 -8.48 -16.65 -8.07
C LYS A 217 -9.43 -17.58 -7.32
N VAL A 218 -10.55 -16.96 -6.93
CA VAL A 218 -11.81 -17.66 -6.64
C VAL A 218 -12.79 -17.24 -7.73
N ASP A 219 -13.17 -18.20 -8.59
CA ASP A 219 -13.96 -17.89 -9.80
C ASP A 219 -13.26 -16.84 -10.67
N VAL A 220 -13.88 -15.71 -10.91
CA VAL A 220 -13.34 -14.61 -11.71
C VAL A 220 -12.56 -13.57 -10.87
N PHE A 221 -12.57 -13.67 -9.55
CA PHE A 221 -12.01 -12.68 -8.63
C PHE A 221 -10.59 -13.04 -8.22
N TYR A 222 -9.70 -12.05 -8.22
CA TYR A 222 -8.33 -12.20 -7.72
C TYR A 222 -8.31 -12.21 -6.19
N LEU A 223 -7.48 -13.09 -5.61
CA LEU A 223 -7.31 -13.20 -4.16
C LEU A 223 -6.14 -12.39 -3.62
N ASN A 224 -5.04 -12.36 -4.34
CA ASN A 224 -3.80 -11.75 -3.89
C ASN A 224 -3.62 -10.31 -4.42
N THR A 225 -4.67 -9.51 -4.27
CA THR A 225 -4.70 -8.09 -4.59
C THR A 225 -4.74 -7.24 -3.34
N TYR A 226 -4.31 -6.00 -3.45
CA TYR A 226 -4.26 -5.03 -2.37
C TYR A 226 -5.60 -4.30 -2.22
N ASN A 227 -6.11 -4.19 -1.01
CA ASN A 227 -7.29 -3.40 -0.66
C ASN A 227 -6.89 -2.21 0.23
N GLY A 228 -7.05 -1.01 -0.27
CA GLY A 228 -6.67 0.21 0.41
C GLY A 228 -6.18 1.30 -0.52
N LEU A 229 -5.47 2.27 0.04
CA LEU A 229 -4.93 3.41 -0.69
C LEU A 229 -3.45 3.18 -1.00
N LEU A 230 -3.05 3.54 -2.21
CA LEU A 230 -1.65 3.68 -2.64
C LEU A 230 -1.42 5.09 -3.14
N ASP A 231 -0.26 5.67 -2.77
CA ASP A 231 0.07 7.04 -3.13
C ASP A 231 1.59 7.25 -3.24
N ASP A 232 1.99 8.19 -4.07
CA ASP A 232 3.36 8.72 -4.26
C ASP A 232 4.46 7.66 -4.20
N PHE A 233 4.56 6.83 -5.25
CA PHE A 233 5.71 5.95 -5.40
C PHE A 233 6.88 6.65 -6.06
N GLU A 234 8.04 6.59 -5.40
CA GLU A 234 9.25 7.26 -5.86
C GLU A 234 10.49 6.37 -5.70
N ILE A 235 11.41 6.46 -6.65
CA ILE A 235 12.76 5.87 -6.55
C ILE A 235 13.78 6.98 -6.76
N TYR A 236 14.75 7.04 -5.86
CA TYR A 236 15.87 8.01 -5.93
C TYR A 236 17.21 7.30 -6.06
N ASP A 237 18.11 7.91 -6.82
CA ASP A 237 19.54 7.54 -6.87
C ASP A 237 20.20 7.99 -5.56
N GLY A 238 20.80 7.05 -4.84
CA GLY A 238 21.43 7.30 -3.55
C GLY A 238 20.52 7.17 -2.33
N ILE A 239 21.09 7.44 -1.15
CA ILE A 239 20.39 7.36 0.13
C ILE A 239 19.78 8.72 0.48
N ARG A 240 18.45 8.79 0.51
CA ARG A 240 17.67 9.98 0.84
C ARG A 240 17.03 9.86 2.22
N THR A 241 17.56 10.58 3.19
CA THR A 241 17.02 10.60 4.57
C THR A 241 16.02 11.73 4.79
N ASP A 242 15.96 12.69 3.91
CA ASP A 242 15.00 13.79 3.93
C ASP A 242 13.56 13.30 3.70
N VAL A 243 13.36 12.30 2.82
CA VAL A 243 12.04 11.70 2.59
C VAL A 243 11.44 11.05 3.84
N LEU A 244 12.26 10.63 4.80
CA LEU A 244 11.79 10.05 6.08
C LEU A 244 10.99 11.05 6.94
N LYS A 245 11.11 12.34 6.66
CA LYS A 245 10.45 13.42 7.42
C LYS A 245 9.10 13.83 6.83
N GLU A 246 8.72 13.26 5.70
CA GLU A 246 7.47 13.58 5.03
C GLU A 246 6.27 13.21 5.89
N LYS A 247 5.22 14.00 5.76
CA LYS A 247 3.95 13.82 6.49
C LYS A 247 2.82 13.79 5.48
N ALA A 248 1.79 13.00 5.78
CA ALA A 248 0.57 12.99 4.99
C ALA A 248 -0.16 14.34 5.15
N GLU A 249 -0.67 14.85 4.05
CA GLU A 249 -1.46 16.10 4.00
C GLU A 249 -2.90 15.89 4.48
N ASN A 250 -3.45 14.69 4.23
CA ASN A 250 -4.82 14.34 4.58
C ASN A 250 -4.88 13.02 5.35
N ALA A 251 -5.94 12.82 6.12
CA ALA A 251 -6.27 11.50 6.66
C ALA A 251 -6.70 10.54 5.53
N PRO A 252 -6.46 9.22 5.65
CA PRO A 252 -6.88 8.27 4.61
C PRO A 252 -8.41 8.15 4.56
N VAL A 253 -8.97 8.22 3.33
CA VAL A 253 -10.40 8.04 3.06
C VAL A 253 -10.59 6.66 2.43
N LEU A 254 -10.99 5.68 3.21
CA LEU A 254 -11.11 4.28 2.78
C LEU A 254 -12.52 3.87 2.38
N THR A 255 -13.53 4.63 2.81
CA THR A 255 -14.93 4.44 2.40
C THR A 255 -15.18 5.02 1.00
N TYR A 256 -16.14 4.45 0.30
CA TYR A 256 -16.59 5.00 -0.99
C TYR A 256 -17.65 6.07 -0.76
N SER A 257 -17.53 7.19 -1.50
CA SER A 257 -18.57 8.22 -1.48
C SER A 257 -19.91 7.69 -2.02
N PRO A 258 -21.05 8.07 -1.43
CA PRO A 258 -22.38 7.74 -1.95
C PRO A 258 -22.59 8.12 -3.42
N GLU A 259 -21.95 9.19 -3.90
CA GLU A 259 -22.04 9.63 -5.30
C GLU A 259 -21.56 8.57 -6.29
N ARG A 260 -20.61 7.68 -5.86
CA ARG A 260 -20.16 6.56 -6.69
C ARG A 260 -21.30 5.62 -7.08
N TYR A 261 -22.34 5.54 -6.27
CA TYR A 261 -23.50 4.67 -6.43
C TYR A 261 -24.77 5.40 -6.84
N ALA A 262 -24.70 6.69 -7.16
CA ALA A 262 -25.87 7.51 -7.46
C ALA A 262 -26.72 6.98 -8.65
N GLY A 263 -26.11 6.21 -9.57
CA GLY A 263 -26.79 5.57 -10.68
C GLY A 263 -27.20 4.11 -10.45
N ASP A 264 -26.89 3.55 -9.29
CA ASP A 264 -27.20 2.14 -8.98
C ASP A 264 -28.64 2.00 -8.48
N ILE A 265 -29.55 1.66 -9.39
CA ILE A 265 -30.99 1.48 -9.11
C ILE A 265 -31.29 0.24 -8.23
N LEU A 266 -30.34 -0.67 -8.07
CA LEU A 266 -30.49 -1.87 -7.23
C LEU A 266 -30.04 -1.62 -5.80
N ARG A 267 -29.29 -0.55 -5.53
CA ARG A 267 -28.85 -0.22 -4.18
C ARG A 267 -30.00 0.39 -3.38
N PRO A 268 -30.37 -0.20 -2.23
CA PRO A 268 -31.42 0.35 -1.39
C PRO A 268 -31.04 1.73 -0.84
N SER A 269 -32.00 2.62 -0.75
CA SER A 269 -31.80 4.00 -0.30
C SER A 269 -31.84 4.19 1.23
N PHE A 270 -32.30 3.18 1.97
CA PHE A 270 -32.50 3.28 3.42
C PHE A 270 -32.19 2.00 4.22
N HIS A 271 -31.73 0.94 3.60
CA HIS A 271 -31.28 -0.26 4.33
C HIS A 271 -29.80 -0.14 4.70
N GLY A 272 -29.42 -0.68 5.87
CA GLY A 272 -28.02 -0.81 6.26
C GLY A 272 -27.26 -1.73 5.29
N MET A 273 -26.18 -1.22 4.72
CA MET A 273 -25.40 -1.91 3.71
C MET A 273 -23.96 -1.40 3.71
N PRO A 274 -22.95 -2.29 3.62
CA PRO A 274 -21.57 -1.84 3.48
C PRO A 274 -21.36 -1.06 2.17
N THR A 275 -20.34 -0.22 2.14
CA THR A 275 -20.00 0.59 0.97
C THR A 275 -19.43 -0.27 -0.16
N ALA A 276 -18.77 -1.39 0.17
CA ALA A 276 -18.23 -2.35 -0.80
C ALA A 276 -18.01 -3.72 -0.17
N GLY A 277 -17.72 -4.71 -1.00
CA GLY A 277 -17.42 -6.08 -0.60
C GLY A 277 -18.67 -6.96 -0.50
N TRP A 278 -18.49 -8.12 0.11
CA TRP A 278 -19.56 -9.09 0.33
C TRP A 278 -20.05 -9.01 1.78
N THR A 279 -21.35 -9.19 1.99
CA THR A 279 -21.97 -9.21 3.30
C THR A 279 -22.90 -10.42 3.46
N ASN A 280 -23.04 -10.89 4.70
CA ASN A 280 -23.94 -11.95 5.09
C ASN A 280 -24.65 -11.59 6.41
N GLU A 281 -24.98 -12.56 7.22
CA GLU A 281 -25.77 -12.44 8.46
C GLU A 281 -25.27 -11.39 9.43
N THR A 282 -26.18 -10.73 10.13
CA THR A 282 -25.89 -9.83 11.23
C THR A 282 -25.67 -10.61 12.53
N HIS A 283 -24.72 -10.13 13.35
CA HIS A 283 -24.33 -10.81 14.60
C HIS A 283 -24.75 -10.08 15.87
N GLY A 284 -25.19 -8.87 15.75
CA GLY A 284 -25.63 -8.10 16.89
C GLY A 284 -26.08 -6.73 16.47
N ALA A 285 -27.24 -6.35 16.95
CA ALA A 285 -27.73 -4.98 16.87
C ALA A 285 -27.80 -4.47 18.31
N THR A 286 -27.17 -3.33 18.57
CA THR A 286 -27.17 -2.72 19.91
C THR A 286 -27.32 -1.20 19.80
N TYR A 287 -27.86 -0.58 20.85
CA TYR A 287 -27.88 0.86 20.99
C TYR A 287 -26.86 1.27 22.04
N TYR A 288 -25.88 2.04 21.63
CA TYR A 288 -24.78 2.46 22.49
C TYR A 288 -24.31 3.87 22.14
N ASN A 289 -24.02 4.69 23.14
CA ASN A 289 -23.57 6.09 22.99
C ASN A 289 -24.42 6.92 22.00
N GLY A 290 -25.75 6.73 22.03
CA GLY A 290 -26.69 7.51 21.23
C GLY A 290 -26.81 7.05 19.77
N LYS A 291 -26.17 5.95 19.38
CA LYS A 291 -26.24 5.38 18.03
C LYS A 291 -26.71 3.93 18.03
N TYR A 292 -27.31 3.53 16.93
CA TYR A 292 -27.58 2.13 16.61
C TYR A 292 -26.34 1.55 15.93
N HIS A 293 -25.86 0.40 16.39
CA HIS A 293 -24.74 -0.33 15.86
C HIS A 293 -25.21 -1.68 15.34
N VAL A 294 -24.75 -2.05 14.15
CA VAL A 294 -24.98 -3.38 13.58
C VAL A 294 -23.65 -3.96 13.09
N PHE A 295 -23.37 -5.17 13.53
CA PHE A 295 -22.22 -5.96 13.11
C PHE A 295 -22.66 -7.12 12.22
N PHE A 296 -21.84 -7.47 11.23
CA PHE A 296 -22.19 -8.48 10.23
C PHE A 296 -20.94 -9.14 9.65
N GLN A 297 -21.11 -10.33 9.08
CA GLN A 297 -20.03 -10.96 8.31
C GLN A 297 -19.74 -10.13 7.06
N LYS A 298 -18.46 -9.83 6.84
CA LYS A 298 -17.99 -9.04 5.70
C LYS A 298 -16.76 -9.69 5.07
N ASN A 299 -16.74 -9.78 3.73
CA ASN A 299 -15.50 -9.90 3.00
C ASN A 299 -15.15 -8.52 2.41
N PRO A 300 -14.16 -7.79 2.97
CA PRO A 300 -13.78 -6.47 2.45
C PRO A 300 -13.01 -6.52 1.13
N ASN A 301 -12.50 -7.72 0.75
CA ASN A 301 -11.61 -7.90 -0.39
C ASN A 301 -12.32 -8.44 -1.64
N GLY A 302 -13.63 -8.45 -1.68
CA GLY A 302 -14.32 -8.86 -2.88
C GLY A 302 -15.80 -9.21 -2.66
N PRO A 303 -16.58 -9.30 -3.75
CA PRO A 303 -18.01 -9.57 -3.70
C PRO A 303 -18.33 -11.07 -3.64
N TYR A 304 -17.55 -11.85 -2.90
CA TYR A 304 -17.69 -13.29 -2.76
C TYR A 304 -17.42 -13.73 -1.31
N MET A 305 -17.96 -14.89 -0.92
CA MET A 305 -17.69 -15.47 0.37
C MET A 305 -16.25 -15.99 0.42
N SER A 306 -15.51 -15.58 1.44
CA SER A 306 -14.16 -16.07 1.71
C SER A 306 -13.84 -15.92 3.20
N ARG A 307 -12.60 -15.64 3.56
CA ARG A 307 -12.15 -15.36 4.93
C ARG A 307 -12.86 -14.14 5.51
N LEU A 308 -13.81 -14.38 6.43
CA LEU A 308 -14.74 -13.38 6.91
C LEU A 308 -14.13 -12.49 7.99
N ASN A 309 -14.48 -11.22 7.90
CA ASN A 309 -14.31 -10.20 8.92
C ASN A 309 -15.66 -9.86 9.52
N TRP A 310 -15.70 -9.08 10.60
CA TRP A 310 -16.91 -8.41 11.07
C TRP A 310 -16.91 -6.97 10.60
N GLY A 311 -17.79 -6.66 9.68
CA GLY A 311 -18.13 -5.29 9.31
C GLY A 311 -18.94 -4.62 10.40
N HIS A 312 -18.96 -3.29 10.40
CA HIS A 312 -19.65 -2.47 11.36
C HIS A 312 -20.30 -1.27 10.66
N ILE A 313 -21.58 -1.08 10.89
CA ILE A 313 -22.32 0.11 10.46
C ILE A 313 -23.02 0.75 11.64
N VAL A 314 -23.14 2.07 11.58
CA VAL A 314 -23.78 2.89 12.62
C VAL A 314 -24.85 3.80 12.04
N SER A 315 -25.86 4.12 12.87
CA SER A 315 -26.96 5.02 12.50
C SER A 315 -27.49 5.79 13.70
N ASP A 316 -27.84 7.05 13.50
CA ASP A 316 -28.57 7.86 14.49
C ASP A 316 -30.10 7.64 14.41
N ASN A 317 -30.61 7.09 13.31
CA ASN A 317 -32.04 7.11 13.01
C ASN A 317 -32.59 5.87 12.28
N LEU A 318 -31.79 4.82 12.10
CA LEU A 318 -32.09 3.58 11.37
C LEU A 318 -32.38 3.75 9.87
N TYR A 319 -32.33 4.97 9.35
CA TYR A 319 -32.55 5.29 7.93
C TYR A 319 -31.23 5.48 7.20
N LYS A 320 -30.33 6.28 7.75
CA LYS A 320 -29.01 6.54 7.20
C LYS A 320 -28.00 5.77 7.98
N TRP A 321 -27.19 5.02 7.25
CA TRP A 321 -26.14 4.19 7.83
C TRP A 321 -24.79 4.67 7.33
N GLU A 322 -23.83 4.71 8.21
CA GLU A 322 -22.42 4.97 7.94
C GLU A 322 -21.62 3.72 8.26
N GLU A 323 -20.63 3.43 7.44
CA GLU A 323 -19.73 2.29 7.67
C GLU A 323 -18.54 2.74 8.49
N ASP A 324 -18.36 2.11 9.64
CA ASP A 324 -17.19 2.24 10.50
C ASP A 324 -16.10 1.25 10.07
N PRO A 325 -14.87 1.42 10.54
CA PRO A 325 -13.81 0.43 10.33
C PRO A 325 -14.23 -0.97 10.73
N THR A 326 -13.70 -1.97 10.05
CA THR A 326 -13.91 -3.39 10.36
C THR A 326 -13.66 -3.67 11.85
N ALA A 327 -14.67 -4.17 12.55
CA ALA A 327 -14.64 -4.36 13.99
C ALA A 327 -13.70 -5.52 14.39
N ILE A 328 -13.74 -6.64 13.66
CA ILE A 328 -12.88 -7.79 13.91
C ILE A 328 -12.33 -8.30 12.58
N SER A 329 -11.03 -8.50 12.51
CA SER A 329 -10.34 -9.12 11.38
C SER A 329 -9.62 -10.39 11.82
N PRO A 330 -9.59 -11.43 10.99
CA PRO A 330 -8.90 -12.67 11.29
C PRO A 330 -7.38 -12.50 11.10
N GLU A 331 -6.70 -12.04 12.13
CA GLU A 331 -5.27 -11.70 12.11
C GLU A 331 -4.40 -12.66 12.91
N GLU A 332 -5.04 -13.56 13.67
CA GLU A 332 -4.35 -14.43 14.61
C GLU A 332 -4.36 -15.90 14.13
N TRP A 333 -3.57 -16.73 14.77
CA TRP A 333 -3.46 -18.14 14.40
C TRP A 333 -4.76 -18.92 14.63
N TYR A 334 -5.57 -18.52 15.61
CA TYR A 334 -6.82 -19.19 15.99
C TYR A 334 -8.02 -18.78 15.14
N ASP A 335 -7.98 -17.62 14.50
CA ASP A 335 -9.07 -17.12 13.64
C ASP A 335 -8.71 -17.09 12.14
N LYS A 336 -7.62 -17.74 11.75
CA LYS A 336 -7.07 -17.73 10.39
C LYS A 336 -8.08 -18.10 9.29
N LYS A 337 -9.15 -18.82 9.61
CA LYS A 337 -10.22 -19.19 8.68
C LYS A 337 -11.38 -18.20 8.62
N GLY A 338 -11.33 -17.13 9.39
CA GLY A 338 -12.36 -16.08 9.43
C GLY A 338 -13.04 -15.93 10.78
N CYS A 339 -13.65 -14.77 10.98
CA CYS A 339 -14.48 -14.44 12.13
C CYS A 339 -15.94 -14.76 11.76
N TRP A 340 -16.43 -15.89 12.29
CA TRP A 340 -17.76 -16.41 11.95
C TRP A 340 -18.85 -15.80 12.82
N SER A 341 -19.99 -16.49 12.95
CA SER A 341 -21.15 -16.00 13.70
C SER A 341 -20.86 -15.74 15.19
N GLY A 342 -21.55 -14.82 15.79
CA GLY A 342 -21.40 -14.44 17.19
C GLY A 342 -22.51 -13.52 17.66
N CYS A 343 -22.28 -12.82 18.76
CA CYS A 343 -23.21 -11.80 19.30
C CYS A 343 -22.43 -10.64 19.92
N VAL A 344 -23.12 -9.53 20.07
CA VAL A 344 -22.64 -8.32 20.76
C VAL A 344 -23.60 -7.97 21.87
N PHE A 345 -23.08 -7.64 23.03
CA PHE A 345 -23.86 -7.09 24.13
C PHE A 345 -23.04 -5.99 24.83
N THR A 346 -23.75 -5.12 25.52
CA THR A 346 -23.15 -4.07 26.36
C THR A 346 -23.40 -4.41 27.82
N ASP A 347 -22.39 -4.31 28.69
CA ASP A 347 -22.47 -4.40 30.15
C ASP A 347 -22.69 -3.03 30.81
#